data_773f37e57a32b11e644187c07f68cbba
#
_entry.id   773f37e57a32b11e644187c07f68cbba
#
_cell.length_a   1.000
_cell.length_b   1.000
_cell.length_c   1.000
_cell.angle_alpha   90.00
_cell.angle_beta   90.00
_cell.angle_gamma   90.00
#
_symmetry.space_group_name_H-M   'P 1'
#
loop_
_entity.id
_entity.type
_entity.pdbx_description
1 polymer ?
#
loop_
_entity_poly.entity_id
_entity_poly.type
_entity_poly.pdbx_seq_one_letter_code
_entity_poly.pdbx_strand_id
1 'polypeptide(L)'
;MTEQDKILSEVTQGEYKYGFYSDIETDMLEKGLNESVIRAIREKKDEPGFMLEFRLDAYKKWLKMKIPNWAYLKIPPIDFQNISYYAAPVKKAKYQSIDEVDPELLETFNKLGIPLEEQKHLAGVAVDAVLDSVSVKTTFKESLAEQGIIFCSFNDALHEHPDLVKKYIGQAVPSADNFFAALNSAVFSDGSFCYIPKGVRCPMELSTYFRINAANTGQFERTLIIADDDSYVSYLEGCTAPMRDENQLHAAVVEIIALDRAEVKYSTVQNWYPGDKNGKGGIYNFVTKRGVCRGESSKISWTQVETGSAITWKYPSCILMGNNSTGEFNSVAVTNNHQQADTGSKMIHIGKNTKSTIVSKGISAGKSNNSYRGLVKVLPGATNSRNFSQCDSLLLSDTCGAHTFPYIEVGNKSSVVEHEATTSKIGEDQIFYCNQRGIDTEKAIGMIVNGYTKEVLNKLPMEFAVEAQKLLQISLEGSVG
;
A
#
# COMPACT_ATOMS: atom_id res chain seq x y z
N MET A 1 0.24 38.99 -2.84
CA MET A 1 0.00 37.57 -2.58
C MET A 1 -1.16 37.15 -3.46
N THR A 2 -0.94 36.32 -4.43
CA THR A 2 -1.99 35.76 -5.29
C THR A 2 -2.83 34.73 -4.48
N GLU A 3 -4.01 34.40 -4.95
CA GLU A 3 -4.85 33.35 -4.32
C GLU A 3 -4.11 32.01 -4.26
N GLN A 4 -3.25 31.73 -5.24
CA GLN A 4 -2.30 30.61 -5.23
C GLN A 4 -1.24 30.71 -4.13
N ASP A 5 -0.73 31.91 -3.82
CA ASP A 5 0.23 32.10 -2.72
C ASP A 5 -0.44 31.92 -1.34
N LYS A 6 -1.73 32.26 -1.20
CA LYS A 6 -2.49 31.99 0.01
C LYS A 6 -2.75 30.49 0.20
N ILE A 7 -3.17 29.80 -0.85
CA ILE A 7 -3.36 28.34 -0.83
C ILE A 7 -2.02 27.65 -0.54
N LEU A 8 -0.91 28.12 -1.12
CA LEU A 8 0.43 27.59 -0.83
C LEU A 8 0.84 27.85 0.62
N SER A 9 0.57 29.04 1.18
CA SER A 9 0.91 29.36 2.59
C SER A 9 0.04 28.61 3.59
N GLU A 10 -1.22 28.35 3.29
CA GLU A 10 -2.11 27.52 4.11
C GLU A 10 -1.72 26.04 4.08
N VAL A 11 -1.15 25.57 2.97
CA VAL A 11 -0.67 24.19 2.80
C VAL A 11 0.72 24.00 3.44
N THR A 12 1.57 25.03 3.44
CA THR A 12 2.96 24.96 3.93
C THR A 12 3.10 25.28 5.44
N GLN A 13 2.11 25.88 6.09
CA GLN A 13 2.10 26.14 7.53
C GLN A 13 1.18 25.19 8.32
N GLY A 14 0.57 24.20 7.63
CA GLY A 14 -0.43 23.33 8.20
C GLY A 14 0.15 22.14 8.97
N GLU A 15 -0.39 21.90 10.15
CA GLU A 15 -0.34 20.60 10.81
C GLU A 15 -0.77 19.48 9.85
N TYR A 16 -0.31 18.24 10.09
CA TYR A 16 -0.67 17.08 9.28
C TYR A 16 -2.18 17.03 8.96
N LYS A 17 -2.55 17.37 7.73
CA LYS A 17 -3.93 17.57 7.25
C LYS A 17 -4.86 16.40 7.58
N TYR A 18 -4.33 15.18 7.60
CA TYR A 18 -5.09 13.95 7.83
C TYR A 18 -5.06 13.51 9.30
N GLY A 19 -4.49 14.33 10.20
CA GLY A 19 -4.32 14.02 11.62
C GLY A 19 -5.58 14.12 12.47
N PHE A 20 -6.69 14.60 11.93
CA PHE A 20 -7.97 14.68 12.64
C PHE A 20 -8.55 13.27 12.88
N TYR A 21 -9.37 13.13 13.91
CA TYR A 21 -10.22 11.96 14.13
C TYR A 21 -11.69 12.39 14.15
N SER A 22 -12.57 11.47 13.75
CA SER A 22 -14.03 11.69 13.77
C SER A 22 -14.59 11.02 15.02
N ASP A 23 -15.51 11.68 15.72
CA ASP A 23 -16.16 11.17 16.93
C ASP A 23 -17.35 10.27 16.54
N ILE A 24 -17.03 9.12 15.94
CA ILE A 24 -18.01 8.14 15.48
C ILE A 24 -18.12 7.04 16.52
N GLU A 25 -19.32 6.79 17.02
CA GLU A 25 -19.58 5.68 17.94
C GLU A 25 -19.25 4.35 17.25
N THR A 26 -18.37 3.57 17.88
CA THR A 26 -17.77 2.38 17.29
C THR A 26 -18.11 1.12 18.08
N ASP A 27 -18.65 0.11 17.41
CA ASP A 27 -18.79 -1.25 17.92
C ASP A 27 -17.46 -1.98 17.79
N MET A 28 -16.83 -2.30 18.92
CA MET A 28 -15.52 -2.93 18.98
C MET A 28 -15.60 -4.29 19.67
N LEU A 29 -14.85 -5.26 19.17
CA LEU A 29 -14.61 -6.50 19.92
C LEU A 29 -13.62 -6.26 21.06
N GLU A 30 -13.71 -7.12 22.09
CA GLU A 30 -12.75 -7.13 23.18
C GLU A 30 -11.31 -7.31 22.67
N LYS A 31 -10.35 -6.73 23.39
CA LYS A 31 -8.93 -6.86 23.07
C LYS A 31 -8.46 -8.30 23.22
N GLY A 32 -7.48 -8.66 22.43
CA GLY A 32 -6.85 -9.97 22.43
C GLY A 32 -7.20 -10.84 21.24
N LEU A 33 -6.30 -11.74 20.90
CA LEU A 33 -6.44 -12.67 19.78
C LEU A 33 -6.56 -14.11 20.26
N ASN A 34 -7.72 -14.69 19.99
CA ASN A 34 -8.04 -16.08 20.28
C ASN A 34 -9.12 -16.60 19.32
N GLU A 35 -9.47 -17.89 19.39
CA GLU A 35 -10.48 -18.47 18.50
C GLU A 35 -11.87 -17.83 18.65
N SER A 36 -12.26 -17.37 19.85
CA SER A 36 -13.57 -16.75 20.06
C SER A 36 -13.69 -15.41 19.34
N VAL A 37 -12.63 -14.61 19.34
CA VAL A 37 -12.56 -13.37 18.57
C VAL A 37 -12.67 -13.62 17.07
N ILE A 38 -11.98 -14.64 16.55
CA ILE A 38 -12.06 -15.03 15.13
C ILE A 38 -13.48 -15.46 14.74
N ARG A 39 -14.13 -16.24 15.58
CA ARG A 39 -15.54 -16.64 15.38
C ARG A 39 -16.48 -15.44 15.44
N ALA A 40 -16.25 -14.50 16.36
CA ALA A 40 -17.03 -13.28 16.48
C ALA A 40 -16.87 -12.36 15.23
N ILE A 41 -15.68 -12.25 14.66
CA ILE A 41 -15.47 -11.54 13.39
C ILE A 41 -16.31 -12.19 12.28
N ARG A 42 -16.22 -13.50 12.12
CA ARG A 42 -17.00 -14.26 11.13
C ARG A 42 -18.51 -14.04 11.31
N GLU A 43 -19.00 -14.08 12.55
CA GLU A 43 -20.41 -13.89 12.87
C GLU A 43 -20.89 -12.47 12.57
N LYS A 44 -20.12 -11.45 12.97
CA LYS A 44 -20.44 -10.03 12.68
C LYS A 44 -20.47 -9.72 11.17
N LYS A 45 -19.68 -10.42 10.38
CA LYS A 45 -19.60 -10.27 8.92
C LYS A 45 -20.54 -11.23 8.17
N ASP A 46 -21.19 -12.16 8.86
CA ASP A 46 -22.04 -13.21 8.27
C ASP A 46 -21.33 -13.99 7.14
N GLU A 47 -20.05 -14.28 7.34
CA GLU A 47 -19.21 -14.91 6.32
C GLU A 47 -19.57 -16.38 6.06
N PRO A 48 -19.42 -16.86 4.83
CA PRO A 48 -19.58 -18.28 4.48
C PRO A 48 -18.70 -19.21 5.33
N GLY A 49 -19.14 -20.46 5.54
CA GLY A 49 -18.45 -21.43 6.40
C GLY A 49 -16.98 -21.69 6.05
N PHE A 50 -16.62 -21.69 4.75
CA PHE A 50 -15.22 -21.89 4.32
C PHE A 50 -14.27 -20.79 4.83
N MET A 51 -14.78 -19.58 5.08
CA MET A 51 -13.98 -18.49 5.64
C MET A 51 -13.57 -18.75 7.08
N LEU A 52 -14.43 -19.36 7.88
CA LEU A 52 -14.07 -19.75 9.24
C LEU A 52 -12.92 -20.77 9.25
N GLU A 53 -12.98 -21.75 8.34
CA GLU A 53 -11.91 -22.75 8.21
C GLU A 53 -10.58 -22.08 7.79
N PHE A 54 -10.63 -21.17 6.82
CA PHE A 54 -9.48 -20.40 6.36
C PHE A 54 -8.85 -19.59 7.50
N ARG A 55 -9.66 -18.88 8.28
CA ARG A 55 -9.23 -18.05 9.41
C ARG A 55 -8.61 -18.87 10.54
N LEU A 56 -9.24 -19.96 10.92
CA LEU A 56 -8.75 -20.84 12.00
C LEU A 56 -7.46 -21.57 11.61
N ASP A 57 -7.32 -21.98 10.34
CA ASP A 57 -6.07 -22.55 9.82
C ASP A 57 -4.94 -21.52 9.88
N ALA A 58 -5.21 -20.28 9.46
CA ALA A 58 -4.26 -19.18 9.53
C ALA A 58 -3.84 -18.88 10.98
N TYR A 59 -4.78 -18.84 11.91
CA TYR A 59 -4.50 -18.63 13.33
C TYR A 59 -3.62 -19.74 13.93
N LYS A 60 -3.90 -21.00 13.62
CA LYS A 60 -3.07 -22.13 14.06
C LYS A 60 -1.63 -22.05 13.54
N LYS A 61 -1.45 -21.55 12.31
CA LYS A 61 -0.13 -21.29 11.73
C LYS A 61 0.55 -20.13 12.43
N TRP A 62 -0.17 -19.03 12.64
CA TRP A 62 0.33 -17.84 13.31
C TRP A 62 0.87 -18.13 14.72
N LEU A 63 0.18 -18.94 15.50
CA LEU A 63 0.61 -19.36 16.85
C LEU A 63 1.98 -20.07 16.87
N LYS A 64 2.39 -20.67 15.73
CA LYS A 64 3.67 -21.38 15.60
C LYS A 64 4.78 -20.48 15.04
N MET A 65 4.44 -19.29 14.53
CA MET A 65 5.36 -18.36 13.92
C MET A 65 5.94 -17.39 14.96
N LYS A 66 7.07 -16.79 14.60
CA LYS A 66 7.67 -15.67 15.33
C LYS A 66 7.85 -14.50 14.36
N ILE A 67 7.80 -13.29 14.90
CA ILE A 67 8.14 -12.10 14.10
C ILE A 67 9.58 -12.31 13.59
N PRO A 68 9.80 -12.20 12.26
CA PRO A 68 11.15 -12.32 11.70
C PRO A 68 12.05 -11.19 12.22
N ASN A 69 13.33 -11.47 12.38
CA ASN A 69 14.33 -10.55 12.93
C ASN A 69 15.42 -10.14 11.93
N TRP A 70 15.26 -10.49 10.66
CA TRP A 70 16.25 -10.24 9.61
C TRP A 70 16.14 -8.85 8.97
N ALA A 71 15.00 -8.15 9.15
CA ALA A 71 14.85 -6.78 8.65
C ALA A 71 15.73 -5.80 9.42
N TYR A 72 16.18 -4.76 8.73
CA TYR A 72 16.97 -3.70 9.37
C TYR A 72 16.06 -2.70 10.08
N LEU A 73 15.28 -3.20 11.01
CA LEU A 73 14.26 -2.46 11.77
C LEU A 73 14.42 -2.78 13.26
N LYS A 74 14.26 -1.75 14.09
CA LYS A 74 14.14 -1.90 15.54
C LYS A 74 12.67 -1.86 15.90
N ILE A 75 12.01 -3.01 15.86
CA ILE A 75 10.58 -3.13 16.16
C ILE A 75 10.43 -3.30 17.69
N PRO A 76 9.75 -2.35 18.37
CA PRO A 76 9.41 -2.54 19.78
C PRO A 76 8.52 -3.76 19.97
N PRO A 77 8.50 -4.38 21.17
CA PRO A 77 7.57 -5.45 21.47
C PRO A 77 6.12 -5.03 21.21
N ILE A 78 5.40 -5.82 20.41
CA ILE A 78 3.99 -5.60 20.12
C ILE A 78 3.17 -6.55 21.00
N ASP A 79 2.30 -6.01 21.84
CA ASP A 79 1.36 -6.80 22.63
C ASP A 79 0.10 -7.08 21.82
N PHE A 80 0.08 -8.22 21.14
CA PHE A 80 -1.07 -8.69 20.34
C PHE A 80 -2.31 -8.99 21.18
N GLN A 81 -2.19 -9.09 22.51
CA GLN A 81 -3.32 -9.27 23.39
C GLN A 81 -3.94 -7.95 23.86
N ASN A 82 -3.30 -6.82 23.57
CA ASN A 82 -3.81 -5.48 23.88
C ASN A 82 -4.36 -4.73 22.65
N ILE A 83 -4.63 -5.44 21.56
CA ILE A 83 -5.20 -4.89 20.31
C ILE A 83 -6.62 -5.40 20.14
N SER A 84 -7.57 -4.54 19.74
CA SER A 84 -8.87 -4.97 19.20
C SER A 84 -8.72 -5.25 17.70
N TYR A 85 -9.27 -6.38 17.28
CA TYR A 85 -9.15 -6.89 15.91
C TYR A 85 -10.36 -6.60 15.02
N TYR A 86 -11.34 -5.87 15.56
CA TYR A 86 -12.51 -5.43 14.83
C TYR A 86 -13.06 -4.14 15.43
N ALA A 87 -13.32 -3.16 14.58
CA ALA A 87 -14.01 -1.94 14.91
C ALA A 87 -14.90 -1.53 13.73
N ALA A 88 -16.15 -1.20 13.99
CA ALA A 88 -17.08 -0.75 12.97
C ALA A 88 -17.99 0.36 13.51
N PRO A 89 -18.42 1.34 12.71
CA PRO A 89 -19.44 2.30 13.10
C PRO A 89 -20.71 1.58 13.57
N VAL A 90 -21.31 2.04 14.68
CA VAL A 90 -22.51 1.41 15.28
C VAL A 90 -23.71 1.45 14.33
N LYS A 91 -23.85 2.51 13.56
CA LYS A 91 -24.89 2.61 12.52
C LYS A 91 -24.48 1.80 11.30
N LYS A 92 -24.95 0.57 11.23
CA LYS A 92 -24.85 -0.28 10.04
C LYS A 92 -25.86 0.17 8.99
N ALA A 93 -25.49 1.11 8.14
CA ALA A 93 -26.25 1.29 6.92
C ALA A 93 -25.34 0.96 5.74
N LYS A 94 -25.64 -0.08 4.98
CA LYS A 94 -25.32 -0.08 3.56
C LYS A 94 -26.17 1.07 2.99
N TYR A 95 -25.55 2.20 2.82
CA TYR A 95 -26.22 3.37 2.32
C TYR A 95 -26.48 3.16 0.82
N GLN A 96 -27.75 3.08 0.44
CA GLN A 96 -28.13 3.00 -0.97
C GLN A 96 -28.02 4.37 -1.64
N SER A 97 -28.09 5.44 -0.87
CA SER A 97 -27.99 6.84 -1.31
C SER A 97 -27.00 7.61 -0.43
N ILE A 98 -26.40 8.65 -0.97
CA ILE A 98 -25.50 9.55 -0.23
C ILE A 98 -26.26 10.32 0.87
N ASP A 99 -27.56 10.56 0.69
CA ASP A 99 -28.42 11.23 1.65
C ASP A 99 -28.67 10.39 2.93
N GLU A 100 -28.36 9.10 2.87
CA GLU A 100 -28.47 8.17 3.99
C GLU A 100 -27.16 8.06 4.79
N VAL A 101 -26.03 8.55 4.23
CA VAL A 101 -24.71 8.50 4.88
C VAL A 101 -24.72 9.41 6.10
N ASP A 102 -24.21 8.92 7.23
CA ASP A 102 -24.05 9.72 8.43
C ASP A 102 -23.29 11.02 8.11
N PRO A 103 -23.84 12.20 8.48
CA PRO A 103 -23.23 13.49 8.16
C PRO A 103 -21.77 13.62 8.64
N GLU A 104 -21.40 13.05 9.79
CA GLU A 104 -20.03 13.09 10.31
C GLU A 104 -19.08 12.23 9.46
N LEU A 105 -19.60 11.10 8.97
CA LEU A 105 -18.86 10.22 8.09
C LEU A 105 -18.65 10.88 6.72
N LEU A 106 -19.69 11.51 6.18
CA LEU A 106 -19.63 12.28 4.93
C LEU A 106 -18.64 13.45 5.05
N GLU A 107 -18.67 14.18 6.16
CA GLU A 107 -17.72 15.26 6.45
C GLU A 107 -16.28 14.73 6.53
N THR A 108 -16.09 13.56 7.12
CA THR A 108 -14.78 12.90 7.19
C THR A 108 -14.20 12.66 5.80
N PHE A 109 -14.97 12.05 4.89
CA PHE A 109 -14.50 11.80 3.52
C PHE A 109 -14.33 13.10 2.72
N ASN A 110 -15.17 14.10 2.92
CA ASN A 110 -15.01 15.42 2.30
C ASN A 110 -13.73 16.11 2.76
N LYS A 111 -13.39 16.06 4.06
CA LYS A 111 -12.11 16.58 4.59
C LYS A 111 -10.90 15.84 4.02
N LEU A 112 -11.04 14.56 3.74
CA LEU A 112 -10.00 13.75 3.10
C LEU A 112 -9.88 14.05 1.59
N GLY A 113 -10.84 14.77 1.01
CA GLY A 113 -10.89 15.05 -0.42
C GLY A 113 -11.32 13.85 -1.25
N ILE A 114 -12.01 12.88 -0.64
CA ILE A 114 -12.53 11.68 -1.29
C ILE A 114 -13.98 11.95 -1.67
N PRO A 115 -14.31 12.17 -2.95
CA PRO A 115 -15.68 12.41 -3.36
C PRO A 115 -16.46 11.09 -3.37
N LEU A 116 -17.50 11.01 -2.55
CA LEU A 116 -18.45 9.89 -2.52
C LEU A 116 -19.61 10.05 -3.53
N GLU A 117 -19.73 11.23 -4.14
CA GLU A 117 -20.76 11.53 -5.14
C GLU A 117 -20.20 11.29 -6.55
N GLU A 118 -20.80 10.38 -7.31
CA GLU A 118 -20.41 10.08 -8.69
C GLU A 118 -20.39 11.31 -9.60
N GLN A 119 -21.30 12.26 -9.37
CA GLN A 119 -21.41 13.50 -10.15
C GLN A 119 -20.20 14.46 -9.97
N LYS A 120 -19.43 14.32 -8.91
CA LYS A 120 -18.21 15.12 -8.67
C LYS A 120 -16.96 14.51 -9.30
N HIS A 121 -17.07 13.32 -9.87
CA HIS A 121 -15.98 12.63 -10.53
C HIS A 121 -15.78 13.11 -11.97
N LEU A 122 -15.10 14.23 -12.13
CA LEU A 122 -14.64 14.68 -13.46
C LEU A 122 -13.50 13.79 -14.02
N ALA A 123 -12.95 12.89 -13.22
CA ALA A 123 -11.72 12.15 -13.50
C ALA A 123 -11.91 10.69 -13.94
N GLY A 124 -13.14 10.15 -13.96
CA GLY A 124 -13.36 8.75 -14.36
C GLY A 124 -12.68 7.74 -13.43
N VAL A 125 -12.76 7.95 -12.10
CA VAL A 125 -12.23 7.04 -11.08
C VAL A 125 -13.38 6.44 -10.28
N ALA A 126 -13.44 5.11 -10.19
CA ALA A 126 -14.34 4.43 -9.27
C ALA A 126 -13.66 4.27 -7.90
N VAL A 127 -14.35 4.60 -6.81
CA VAL A 127 -13.80 4.60 -5.45
C VAL A 127 -14.58 3.66 -4.55
N ASP A 128 -13.85 2.84 -3.78
CA ASP A 128 -14.36 2.12 -2.61
C ASP A 128 -13.76 2.73 -1.34
N ALA A 129 -14.60 3.26 -0.47
CA ALA A 129 -14.18 3.96 0.74
C ALA A 129 -14.38 3.08 1.97
N VAL A 130 -13.28 2.77 2.67
CA VAL A 130 -13.25 1.88 3.85
C VAL A 130 -12.85 2.67 5.08
N LEU A 131 -13.69 2.60 6.13
CA LEU A 131 -13.43 3.16 7.45
C LEU A 131 -13.30 2.03 8.48
N ASP A 132 -12.14 1.94 9.13
CA ASP A 132 -11.81 0.87 10.07
C ASP A 132 -12.08 -0.53 9.45
N SER A 133 -13.08 -1.26 9.92
CA SER A 133 -13.38 -2.63 9.48
C SER A 133 -14.54 -2.75 8.49
N VAL A 134 -15.01 -1.64 7.89
CA VAL A 134 -16.23 -1.66 7.04
C VAL A 134 -16.07 -0.78 5.81
N SER A 135 -16.44 -1.30 4.64
CA SER A 135 -16.67 -0.47 3.45
C SER A 135 -17.94 0.35 3.62
N VAL A 136 -17.82 1.65 3.37
CA VAL A 136 -18.90 2.62 3.50
C VAL A 136 -19.69 2.74 2.20
N LYS A 137 -18.99 2.88 1.08
CA LYS A 137 -19.59 3.00 -0.24
C LYS A 137 -18.61 2.65 -1.35
N THR A 138 -19.11 1.92 -2.37
CA THR A 138 -18.42 1.71 -3.65
C THR A 138 -19.15 2.47 -4.75
N THR A 139 -18.45 3.33 -5.48
CA THR A 139 -19.01 4.12 -6.59
C THR A 139 -18.92 3.36 -7.92
N PHE A 140 -19.77 3.69 -8.89
CA PHE A 140 -19.79 3.09 -10.24
C PHE A 140 -19.96 1.56 -10.29
N LYS A 141 -20.41 0.91 -9.20
CA LYS A 141 -20.60 -0.54 -9.12
C LYS A 141 -21.47 -1.08 -10.26
N GLU A 142 -22.60 -0.39 -10.55
CA GLU A 142 -23.56 -0.80 -11.58
C GLU A 142 -22.99 -0.65 -13.00
N SER A 143 -22.37 0.48 -13.32
CA SER A 143 -21.80 0.73 -14.65
C SER A 143 -20.61 -0.19 -14.98
N LEU A 144 -19.82 -0.58 -13.97
CA LEU A 144 -18.77 -1.59 -14.11
C LEU A 144 -19.37 -2.97 -14.30
N ALA A 145 -20.45 -3.30 -13.58
CA ALA A 145 -21.14 -4.58 -13.70
C ALA A 145 -21.75 -4.81 -15.08
N GLU A 146 -22.19 -3.76 -15.81
CA GLU A 146 -22.65 -3.84 -17.21
C GLU A 146 -21.58 -4.41 -18.15
N GLN A 147 -20.28 -4.24 -17.80
CA GLN A 147 -19.16 -4.81 -18.52
C GLN A 147 -18.68 -6.15 -17.91
N GLY A 148 -19.40 -6.67 -16.92
CA GLY A 148 -19.04 -7.86 -16.18
C GLY A 148 -17.89 -7.67 -15.19
N ILE A 149 -17.45 -6.43 -14.96
CA ILE A 149 -16.42 -6.09 -13.97
C ILE A 149 -17.04 -6.15 -12.58
N ILE A 150 -16.39 -6.86 -11.65
CA ILE A 150 -16.77 -6.87 -10.25
C ILE A 150 -15.78 -5.97 -9.52
N PHE A 151 -16.28 -4.91 -8.89
CA PHE A 151 -15.52 -4.05 -8.00
C PHE A 151 -16.39 -3.73 -6.79
N CYS A 152 -16.03 -4.26 -5.63
CA CYS A 152 -16.82 -4.14 -4.41
C CYS A 152 -15.95 -4.40 -3.16
N SER A 153 -16.53 -4.21 -1.98
CA SER A 153 -15.88 -4.61 -0.74
C SER A 153 -15.61 -6.13 -0.73
N PHE A 154 -14.60 -6.56 0.02
CA PHE A 154 -14.31 -7.97 0.16
C PHE A 154 -15.47 -8.73 0.81
N ASN A 155 -16.17 -8.08 1.76
CA ASN A 155 -17.34 -8.65 2.41
C ASN A 155 -18.51 -8.85 1.42
N ASP A 156 -18.77 -7.89 0.54
CA ASP A 156 -19.78 -8.06 -0.51
C ASP A 156 -19.42 -9.20 -1.46
N ALA A 157 -18.15 -9.30 -1.85
CA ALA A 157 -17.70 -10.40 -2.70
C ALA A 157 -17.88 -11.78 -2.06
N LEU A 158 -17.74 -11.90 -0.74
CA LEU A 158 -18.00 -13.15 -0.02
C LEU A 158 -19.47 -13.59 -0.10
N HIS A 159 -20.41 -12.65 -0.19
CA HIS A 159 -21.84 -12.92 -0.28
C HIS A 159 -22.33 -13.07 -1.73
N GLU A 160 -21.89 -12.17 -2.61
CA GLU A 160 -22.37 -12.11 -4.00
C GLU A 160 -21.58 -13.06 -4.92
N HIS A 161 -20.29 -13.33 -4.63
CA HIS A 161 -19.39 -14.10 -5.47
C HIS A 161 -18.51 -15.10 -4.69
N PRO A 162 -19.08 -15.92 -3.77
CA PRO A 162 -18.32 -16.78 -2.84
C PRO A 162 -17.41 -17.78 -3.55
N ASP A 163 -17.82 -18.30 -4.72
CA ASP A 163 -17.03 -19.27 -5.48
C ASP A 163 -15.77 -18.66 -6.07
N LEU A 164 -15.82 -17.40 -6.54
CA LEU A 164 -14.64 -16.69 -7.02
C LEU A 164 -13.67 -16.43 -5.87
N VAL A 165 -14.18 -15.93 -4.75
CA VAL A 165 -13.33 -15.69 -3.57
C VAL A 165 -12.69 -16.99 -3.10
N LYS A 166 -13.48 -18.06 -2.94
CA LYS A 166 -12.99 -19.38 -2.51
C LYS A 166 -11.93 -19.94 -3.46
N LYS A 167 -12.09 -19.71 -4.77
CA LYS A 167 -11.15 -20.16 -5.79
C LYS A 167 -9.79 -19.45 -5.72
N TYR A 168 -9.75 -18.17 -5.35
CA TYR A 168 -8.54 -17.37 -5.52
C TYR A 168 -7.89 -16.90 -4.22
N ILE A 169 -8.62 -16.77 -3.12
CA ILE A 169 -8.06 -16.33 -1.83
C ILE A 169 -6.91 -17.22 -1.37
N GLY A 170 -5.82 -16.62 -0.95
CA GLY A 170 -4.64 -17.34 -0.44
C GLY A 170 -3.79 -17.99 -1.52
N GLN A 171 -4.09 -17.80 -2.81
CA GLN A 171 -3.28 -18.38 -3.90
C GLN A 171 -2.01 -17.57 -4.17
N ALA A 172 -2.06 -16.26 -4.06
CA ALA A 172 -0.86 -15.42 -4.19
C ALA A 172 -0.19 -15.20 -2.84
N VAL A 173 -0.97 -15.03 -1.76
CA VAL A 173 -0.48 -14.93 -0.38
C VAL A 173 -1.05 -16.05 0.48
N PRO A 174 -0.42 -17.23 0.52
CA PRO A 174 -0.82 -18.29 1.43
C PRO A 174 -0.79 -17.83 2.89
N SER A 175 -1.66 -18.37 3.73
CA SER A 175 -1.68 -18.07 5.18
C SER A 175 -0.37 -18.42 5.90
N ALA A 176 0.55 -19.15 5.25
CA ALA A 176 1.88 -19.47 5.75
C ALA A 176 3.00 -18.61 5.14
N ASP A 177 2.71 -17.57 4.35
CA ASP A 177 3.72 -16.72 3.70
C ASP A 177 4.67 -16.08 4.73
N ASN A 178 4.11 -15.43 5.75
CA ASN A 178 4.87 -14.85 6.85
C ASN A 178 3.96 -14.57 8.05
N PHE A 179 4.56 -14.13 9.18
CA PHE A 179 3.87 -13.87 10.44
C PHE A 179 2.67 -12.90 10.28
N PHE A 180 2.85 -11.77 9.58
CA PHE A 180 1.80 -10.76 9.41
C PHE A 180 0.75 -11.17 8.38
N ALA A 181 1.11 -11.94 7.37
CA ALA A 181 0.15 -12.53 6.43
C ALA A 181 -0.73 -13.60 7.11
N ALA A 182 -0.17 -14.39 8.02
CA ALA A 182 -0.91 -15.33 8.84
C ALA A 182 -1.88 -14.60 9.79
N LEU A 183 -1.39 -13.53 10.46
CA LEU A 183 -2.23 -12.68 11.30
C LEU A 183 -3.39 -12.07 10.51
N ASN A 184 -3.08 -11.41 9.38
CA ASN A 184 -4.11 -10.84 8.50
C ASN A 184 -5.13 -11.90 8.09
N SER A 185 -4.68 -13.06 7.62
CA SER A 185 -5.58 -14.14 7.17
C SER A 185 -6.53 -14.62 8.27
N ALA A 186 -6.13 -14.54 9.54
CA ALA A 186 -6.97 -14.90 10.67
C ALA A 186 -8.01 -13.81 11.00
N VAL A 187 -7.68 -12.52 10.85
CA VAL A 187 -8.48 -11.43 11.46
C VAL A 187 -8.91 -10.33 10.48
N PHE A 188 -8.53 -10.36 9.20
CA PHE A 188 -8.95 -9.28 8.30
C PHE A 188 -10.47 -9.13 8.30
N SER A 189 -10.91 -7.87 8.31
CA SER A 189 -12.34 -7.57 8.51
C SER A 189 -13.01 -7.08 7.23
N ASP A 190 -12.28 -6.40 6.35
CA ASP A 190 -12.74 -5.99 5.03
C ASP A 190 -11.54 -5.76 4.10
N GLY A 191 -11.80 -5.17 2.97
CA GLY A 191 -10.83 -4.84 1.93
C GLY A 191 -11.53 -4.67 0.59
N SER A 192 -10.79 -4.88 -0.49
CA SER A 192 -11.33 -4.71 -1.84
C SER A 192 -11.26 -5.99 -2.64
N PHE A 193 -12.28 -6.24 -3.42
CA PHE A 193 -12.36 -7.33 -4.38
C PHE A 193 -12.54 -6.77 -5.78
N CYS A 194 -11.69 -7.23 -6.71
CA CYS A 194 -11.76 -6.82 -8.10
C CYS A 194 -11.59 -8.03 -9.02
N TYR A 195 -12.54 -8.23 -9.94
CA TYR A 195 -12.44 -9.21 -11.00
C TYR A 195 -12.70 -8.54 -12.35
N ILE A 196 -11.75 -8.65 -13.26
CA ILE A 196 -11.87 -8.17 -14.64
C ILE A 196 -12.04 -9.37 -15.54
N PRO A 197 -13.19 -9.49 -16.24
CA PRO A 197 -13.46 -10.64 -17.08
C PRO A 197 -12.59 -10.64 -18.35
N LYS A 198 -12.52 -11.80 -18.96
CA LYS A 198 -11.75 -12.06 -20.18
C LYS A 198 -12.05 -11.04 -21.29
N GLY A 199 -10.97 -10.47 -21.85
CA GLY A 199 -11.03 -9.52 -22.97
C GLY A 199 -11.48 -8.11 -22.60
N VAL A 200 -11.77 -7.85 -21.33
CA VAL A 200 -12.25 -6.53 -20.87
C VAL A 200 -11.09 -5.64 -20.43
N ARG A 201 -11.05 -4.44 -20.97
CA ARG A 201 -10.18 -3.38 -20.47
C ARG A 201 -11.01 -2.44 -19.59
N CYS A 202 -10.66 -2.38 -18.31
CA CYS A 202 -11.39 -1.51 -17.38
C CYS A 202 -11.37 -0.05 -17.88
N PRO A 203 -12.55 0.59 -18.06
CA PRO A 203 -12.64 1.90 -18.72
C PRO A 203 -12.19 3.06 -17.84
N MET A 204 -12.01 2.82 -16.55
CA MET A 204 -11.64 3.83 -15.55
C MET A 204 -10.64 3.29 -14.56
N GLU A 205 -9.98 4.20 -13.83
CA GLU A 205 -9.15 3.83 -12.68
C GLU A 205 -10.04 3.33 -11.55
N LEU A 206 -9.65 2.23 -10.89
CA LEU A 206 -10.28 1.77 -9.67
C LEU A 206 -9.46 2.23 -8.48
N SER A 207 -10.11 2.70 -7.42
CA SER A 207 -9.41 3.17 -6.24
C SER A 207 -10.07 2.68 -4.96
N THR A 208 -9.27 2.21 -4.00
CA THR A 208 -9.74 1.97 -2.64
C THR A 208 -9.01 2.90 -1.68
N TYR A 209 -9.75 3.51 -0.79
CA TYR A 209 -9.22 4.39 0.22
C TYR A 209 -9.49 3.85 1.62
N PHE A 210 -8.43 3.60 2.38
CA PHE A 210 -8.50 3.09 3.74
C PHE A 210 -8.22 4.19 4.76
N ARG A 211 -9.10 4.32 5.74
CA ARG A 211 -8.97 5.23 6.87
C ARG A 211 -9.05 4.49 8.19
N ILE A 212 -7.98 4.51 8.98
CA ILE A 212 -8.04 4.13 10.38
C ILE A 212 -8.64 5.31 11.16
N ASN A 213 -9.62 5.07 12.02
CA ASN A 213 -10.20 6.10 12.89
C ASN A 213 -10.25 5.69 14.35
N ALA A 214 -10.60 4.43 14.65
CA ALA A 214 -10.75 3.95 16.02
C ALA A 214 -9.40 3.82 16.76
N ALA A 215 -9.37 4.22 18.03
CA ALA A 215 -8.22 4.07 18.92
C ALA A 215 -8.05 2.62 19.39
N ASN A 216 -6.83 2.22 19.75
CA ASN A 216 -6.52 0.87 20.29
C ASN A 216 -6.93 -0.29 19.37
N THR A 217 -7.08 -0.06 18.08
CA THR A 217 -7.40 -1.07 17.08
C THR A 217 -6.21 -1.31 16.16
N GLY A 218 -6.12 -2.54 15.62
CA GLY A 218 -5.31 -2.79 14.45
C GLY A 218 -6.15 -2.66 13.18
N GLN A 219 -5.51 -2.33 12.08
CA GLN A 219 -6.11 -2.31 10.74
C GLN A 219 -5.63 -3.54 9.96
N PHE A 220 -6.58 -4.35 9.50
CA PHE A 220 -6.30 -5.62 8.81
C PHE A 220 -7.19 -5.73 7.59
N GLU A 221 -6.75 -5.17 6.48
CA GLU A 221 -7.47 -5.27 5.20
C GLU A 221 -6.84 -6.30 4.27
N ARG A 222 -7.68 -6.82 3.36
CA ARG A 222 -7.25 -7.74 2.33
C ARG A 222 -7.81 -7.37 0.97
N THR A 223 -6.93 -7.10 0.02
CA THR A 223 -7.29 -6.80 -1.38
C THR A 223 -7.00 -8.03 -2.25
N LEU A 224 -7.97 -8.43 -3.08
CA LEU A 224 -7.83 -9.51 -4.06
C LEU A 224 -8.23 -9.01 -5.44
N ILE A 225 -7.26 -9.00 -6.37
CA ILE A 225 -7.46 -8.58 -7.77
C ILE A 225 -7.20 -9.76 -8.69
N ILE A 226 -8.16 -10.08 -9.52
CA ILE A 226 -8.06 -11.11 -10.54
C ILE A 226 -8.29 -10.47 -11.91
N ALA A 227 -7.28 -10.54 -12.78
CA ALA A 227 -7.38 -10.13 -14.17
C ALA A 227 -7.39 -11.38 -15.04
N ASP A 228 -8.53 -11.66 -15.69
CA ASP A 228 -8.73 -12.82 -16.57
C ASP A 228 -8.00 -12.59 -17.91
N ASP A 229 -8.01 -13.57 -18.80
CA ASP A 229 -7.28 -13.52 -20.07
C ASP A 229 -7.58 -12.24 -20.87
N ASP A 230 -6.55 -11.63 -21.45
CA ASP A 230 -6.63 -10.44 -22.30
C ASP A 230 -7.24 -9.20 -21.62
N SER A 231 -7.27 -9.16 -20.29
CA SER A 231 -7.88 -8.07 -19.52
C SER A 231 -6.86 -7.02 -19.08
N TYR A 232 -7.36 -5.85 -18.68
CA TYR A 232 -6.55 -4.74 -18.17
C TYR A 232 -7.24 -4.03 -17.02
N VAL A 233 -6.50 -3.72 -15.98
CA VAL A 233 -6.95 -2.84 -14.89
C VAL A 233 -5.81 -1.97 -14.37
N SER A 234 -6.14 -0.72 -14.04
CA SER A 234 -5.33 0.15 -13.22
C SER A 234 -6.04 0.38 -11.88
N TYR A 235 -5.35 0.09 -10.80
CA TYR A 235 -5.89 0.11 -9.44
C TYR A 235 -4.99 0.94 -8.54
N LEU A 236 -5.61 1.79 -7.74
CA LEU A 236 -4.93 2.64 -6.77
C LEU A 236 -5.41 2.35 -5.34
N GLU A 237 -4.48 2.33 -4.41
CA GLU A 237 -4.74 2.26 -2.97
C GLU A 237 -4.21 3.50 -2.28
N GLY A 238 -5.09 4.20 -1.56
CA GLY A 238 -4.76 5.30 -0.68
C GLY A 238 -4.99 4.92 0.79
N CYS A 239 -4.08 5.31 1.70
CA CYS A 239 -4.19 5.00 3.12
C CYS A 239 -3.83 6.19 3.98
N THR A 240 -4.63 6.45 5.03
CA THR A 240 -4.33 7.49 6.04
C THR A 240 -4.73 7.06 7.44
N ALA A 241 -4.13 7.69 8.45
CA ALA A 241 -4.48 7.52 9.86
C ALA A 241 -4.44 8.87 10.60
N PRO A 242 -5.22 9.04 11.70
CA PRO A 242 -5.15 10.22 12.56
C PRO A 242 -3.85 10.26 13.36
N MET A 243 -3.52 11.43 13.89
CA MET A 243 -2.44 11.60 14.86
C MET A 243 -2.87 11.02 16.21
N ARG A 244 -2.06 10.08 16.74
CA ARG A 244 -2.27 9.51 18.08
C ARG A 244 -0.93 9.28 18.78
N ASP A 245 -0.93 9.46 20.09
CA ASP A 245 0.24 9.24 20.97
C ASP A 245 0.61 7.76 21.14
N GLU A 246 -0.26 6.85 20.69
CA GLU A 246 -0.05 5.41 20.73
C GLU A 246 0.34 4.86 19.35
N ASN A 247 1.06 3.73 19.36
CA ASN A 247 1.35 3.03 18.12
C ASN A 247 0.17 2.16 17.70
N GLN A 248 -0.18 2.19 16.42
CA GLN A 248 -1.21 1.35 15.84
C GLN A 248 -0.61 0.39 14.82
N LEU A 249 -1.07 -0.86 14.84
CA LEU A 249 -0.64 -1.89 13.90
C LEU A 249 -1.51 -1.88 12.66
N HIS A 250 -0.88 -1.70 11.51
CA HIS A 250 -1.47 -1.92 10.20
C HIS A 250 -0.81 -3.15 9.56
N ALA A 251 -1.58 -4.20 9.31
CA ALA A 251 -1.09 -5.41 8.67
C ALA A 251 -2.02 -5.84 7.53
N ALA A 252 -1.73 -5.37 6.33
CA ALA A 252 -2.52 -5.61 5.13
C ALA A 252 -1.96 -6.72 4.25
N VAL A 253 -2.85 -7.32 3.45
CA VAL A 253 -2.50 -8.29 2.41
C VAL A 253 -3.08 -7.86 1.07
N VAL A 254 -2.27 -7.90 0.02
CA VAL A 254 -2.71 -7.70 -1.36
C VAL A 254 -2.31 -8.88 -2.21
N GLU A 255 -3.29 -9.47 -2.87
CA GLU A 255 -3.14 -10.57 -3.82
C GLU A 255 -3.53 -10.13 -5.23
N ILE A 256 -2.64 -10.32 -6.20
CA ILE A 256 -2.93 -10.06 -7.62
C ILE A 256 -2.66 -11.34 -8.41
N ILE A 257 -3.62 -11.72 -9.24
CA ILE A 257 -3.50 -12.86 -10.16
C ILE A 257 -3.79 -12.37 -11.56
N ALA A 258 -2.79 -12.44 -12.44
CA ALA A 258 -2.92 -12.10 -13.85
C ALA A 258 -2.85 -13.38 -14.71
N LEU A 259 -3.90 -13.62 -15.50
CA LEU A 259 -4.00 -14.74 -16.42
C LEU A 259 -3.39 -14.40 -17.79
N ASP A 260 -3.67 -15.16 -18.86
CA ASP A 260 -3.00 -15.00 -20.14
C ASP A 260 -3.17 -13.58 -20.72
N ARG A 261 -2.07 -12.91 -21.03
CA ARG A 261 -2.00 -11.55 -21.60
C ARG A 261 -2.71 -10.47 -20.78
N ALA A 262 -3.06 -10.78 -19.54
CA ALA A 262 -3.65 -9.82 -18.63
C ALA A 262 -2.60 -8.82 -18.12
N GLU A 263 -2.99 -7.57 -17.94
CA GLU A 263 -2.15 -6.52 -17.40
C GLU A 263 -2.82 -5.87 -16.17
N VAL A 264 -2.08 -5.83 -15.05
CA VAL A 264 -2.51 -5.16 -13.83
C VAL A 264 -1.48 -4.10 -13.47
N LYS A 265 -1.93 -2.84 -13.37
CA LYS A 265 -1.18 -1.75 -12.74
C LYS A 265 -1.74 -1.54 -11.35
N TYR A 266 -0.88 -1.63 -10.35
CA TYR A 266 -1.26 -1.40 -8.97
C TYR A 266 -0.40 -0.28 -8.38
N SER A 267 -1.05 0.79 -7.97
CA SER A 267 -0.39 1.95 -7.39
C SER A 267 -0.80 2.13 -5.93
N THR A 268 0.14 2.57 -5.08
CA THR A 268 -0.15 3.00 -3.71
C THR A 268 0.45 4.36 -3.42
N VAL A 269 -0.35 5.21 -2.78
CA VAL A 269 0.11 6.43 -2.15
C VAL A 269 -0.27 6.35 -0.68
N GLN A 270 0.72 6.15 0.20
CA GLN A 270 0.51 5.98 1.64
C GLN A 270 0.99 7.21 2.40
N ASN A 271 0.09 7.73 3.24
CA ASN A 271 0.34 8.88 4.09
C ASN A 271 -0.11 8.56 5.51
N TRP A 272 0.73 7.83 6.22
CA TRP A 272 0.49 7.45 7.60
C TRP A 272 1.02 8.48 8.58
N TYR A 273 0.50 8.49 9.80
CA TYR A 273 1.06 9.29 10.88
C TYR A 273 2.41 8.69 11.34
N PRO A 274 3.50 9.48 11.32
CA PRO A 274 4.85 8.98 11.61
C PRO A 274 5.20 8.89 13.11
N GLY A 275 4.35 9.38 14.00
CA GLY A 275 4.67 9.70 15.38
C GLY A 275 5.10 11.17 15.57
N ASP A 276 5.31 11.56 16.80
CA ASP A 276 5.74 12.91 17.15
C ASP A 276 7.24 13.14 16.86
N LYS A 277 7.74 14.36 17.11
CA LYS A 277 9.16 14.73 16.93
C LYS A 277 10.14 13.91 17.77
N ASN A 278 9.67 13.24 18.82
CA ASN A 278 10.45 12.38 19.69
C ASN A 278 10.35 10.91 19.30
N GLY A 279 9.58 10.58 18.26
CA GLY A 279 9.34 9.22 17.80
C GLY A 279 8.29 8.46 18.62
N LYS A 280 7.42 9.17 19.38
CA LYS A 280 6.31 8.56 20.13
C LYS A 280 5.08 8.44 19.24
N GLY A 281 4.37 7.31 19.32
CA GLY A 281 3.18 7.04 18.51
C GLY A 281 3.52 6.65 17.07
N GLY A 282 2.53 6.76 16.20
CA GLY A 282 2.66 6.48 14.78
C GLY A 282 2.33 5.05 14.37
N ILE A 283 2.22 4.82 13.08
CA ILE A 283 1.75 3.57 12.51
C ILE A 283 2.91 2.59 12.29
N TYR A 284 2.71 1.32 12.67
CA TYR A 284 3.52 0.19 12.25
C TYR A 284 2.88 -0.44 11.02
N ASN A 285 3.45 -0.16 9.87
CA ASN A 285 2.90 -0.49 8.55
C ASN A 285 3.59 -1.76 7.99
N PHE A 286 2.99 -2.92 8.24
CA PHE A 286 3.51 -4.23 7.83
C PHE A 286 2.61 -4.84 6.75
N VAL A 287 3.03 -4.75 5.49
CA VAL A 287 2.19 -5.12 4.35
C VAL A 287 2.81 -6.24 3.52
N THR A 288 2.01 -7.23 3.21
CA THR A 288 2.38 -8.34 2.31
C THR A 288 1.65 -8.21 0.98
N LYS A 289 2.38 -7.92 -0.09
CA LYS A 289 1.84 -7.82 -1.46
C LYS A 289 2.47 -8.86 -2.35
N ARG A 290 1.65 -9.69 -3.04
CA ARG A 290 2.12 -10.70 -3.99
C ARG A 290 1.32 -10.62 -5.28
N GLY A 291 2.04 -10.51 -6.39
CA GLY A 291 1.48 -10.61 -7.73
C GLY A 291 1.96 -11.88 -8.42
N VAL A 292 1.03 -12.65 -8.95
CA VAL A 292 1.33 -13.87 -9.70
C VAL A 292 0.97 -13.65 -11.17
N CYS A 293 1.98 -13.50 -12.01
CA CYS A 293 1.86 -13.55 -13.46
C CYS A 293 1.70 -15.02 -13.88
N ARG A 294 0.48 -15.55 -13.70
CA ARG A 294 0.19 -16.98 -13.96
C ARG A 294 0.16 -17.30 -15.43
N GLY A 295 -0.42 -16.39 -16.21
CA GLY A 295 -0.64 -16.58 -17.64
C GLY A 295 0.55 -16.21 -18.51
N GLU A 296 0.57 -16.73 -19.73
CA GLU A 296 1.54 -16.36 -20.76
C GLU A 296 1.42 -14.87 -21.09
N SER A 297 2.56 -14.18 -21.22
CA SER A 297 2.65 -12.74 -21.57
C SER A 297 1.86 -11.83 -20.63
N SER A 298 1.54 -12.29 -19.43
CA SER A 298 0.89 -11.45 -18.42
C SER A 298 1.86 -10.42 -17.81
N LYS A 299 1.30 -9.33 -17.29
CA LYS A 299 2.09 -8.24 -16.73
C LYS A 299 1.51 -7.72 -15.42
N ILE A 300 2.37 -7.53 -14.40
CA ILE A 300 2.03 -6.84 -13.16
C ILE A 300 3.04 -5.73 -12.93
N SER A 301 2.53 -4.51 -12.72
CA SER A 301 3.33 -3.34 -12.41
C SER A 301 2.93 -2.78 -11.04
N TRP A 302 3.89 -2.72 -10.12
CA TRP A 302 3.74 -2.06 -8.82
C TRP A 302 4.34 -0.67 -8.89
N THR A 303 3.58 0.35 -8.49
CA THR A 303 4.09 1.70 -8.25
C THR A 303 3.72 2.12 -6.84
N GLN A 304 4.68 2.53 -6.01
CA GLN A 304 4.39 2.90 -4.64
C GLN A 304 5.13 4.15 -4.18
N VAL A 305 4.41 4.99 -3.45
CA VAL A 305 4.95 6.13 -2.72
C VAL A 305 4.65 5.93 -1.24
N GLU A 306 5.70 5.71 -0.47
CA GLU A 306 5.64 5.44 0.96
C GLU A 306 6.12 6.67 1.72
N THR A 307 5.20 7.30 2.44
CA THR A 307 5.49 8.41 3.36
C THR A 307 4.82 8.18 4.70
N GLY A 308 5.33 8.81 5.72
CA GLY A 308 4.82 8.61 7.07
C GLY A 308 5.22 7.25 7.62
N SER A 309 4.41 6.71 8.52
CA SER A 309 4.66 5.52 9.35
C SER A 309 5.88 5.66 10.27
N ALA A 310 5.73 5.22 11.51
CA ALA A 310 6.88 5.09 12.42
C ALA A 310 7.82 3.97 11.94
N ILE A 311 7.24 2.85 11.51
CA ILE A 311 7.96 1.69 10.95
C ILE A 311 7.23 1.19 9.70
N THR A 312 7.94 1.09 8.59
CA THR A 312 7.45 0.48 7.34
C THR A 312 8.20 -0.81 7.03
N TRP A 313 7.45 -1.90 6.82
CA TRP A 313 8.00 -3.19 6.43
C TRP A 313 7.19 -3.80 5.29
N LYS A 314 7.70 -3.72 4.05
CA LYS A 314 6.90 -4.00 2.87
C LYS A 314 7.72 -4.42 1.66
N TYR A 315 7.43 -5.60 1.11
CA TYR A 315 8.09 -6.14 -0.09
C TYR A 315 7.08 -6.70 -1.08
N PRO A 316 6.55 -5.89 -2.00
CA PRO A 316 5.79 -6.41 -3.13
C PRO A 316 6.58 -7.42 -3.94
N SER A 317 5.92 -8.44 -4.45
CA SER A 317 6.57 -9.44 -5.30
C SER A 317 5.84 -9.65 -6.61
N CYS A 318 6.60 -10.00 -7.66
CA CYS A 318 6.09 -10.60 -8.89
C CYS A 318 6.62 -12.03 -9.01
N ILE A 319 5.72 -12.99 -9.10
CA ILE A 319 6.03 -14.39 -9.40
C ILE A 319 5.70 -14.60 -10.88
N LEU A 320 6.74 -14.66 -11.72
CA LEU A 320 6.63 -14.72 -13.18
C LEU A 320 6.55 -16.17 -13.63
N MET A 321 5.35 -16.76 -13.53
CA MET A 321 5.08 -18.17 -13.85
C MET A 321 4.87 -18.41 -15.34
N GLY A 322 4.08 -17.55 -15.99
CA GLY A 322 3.82 -17.66 -17.42
C GLY A 322 5.04 -17.30 -18.26
N ASN A 323 5.22 -17.97 -19.39
CA ASN A 323 6.26 -17.59 -20.35
C ASN A 323 6.02 -16.16 -20.85
N ASN A 324 7.08 -15.42 -21.17
CA ASN A 324 7.05 -14.04 -21.64
C ASN A 324 6.40 -13.05 -20.63
N SER A 325 6.13 -13.45 -19.39
CA SER A 325 5.52 -12.56 -18.39
C SER A 325 6.48 -11.48 -17.93
N THR A 326 5.91 -10.36 -17.46
CA THR A 326 6.67 -9.17 -17.08
C THR A 326 6.26 -8.67 -15.69
N GLY A 327 7.25 -8.36 -14.85
CA GLY A 327 7.07 -7.73 -13.55
C GLY A 327 7.78 -6.39 -13.47
N GLU A 328 7.10 -5.36 -12.99
CA GLU A 328 7.69 -4.04 -12.77
C GLU A 328 7.48 -3.60 -11.31
N PHE A 329 8.49 -2.95 -10.75
CA PHE A 329 8.42 -2.34 -9.43
C PHE A 329 9.06 -0.96 -9.48
N ASN A 330 8.27 0.06 -9.18
CA ASN A 330 8.70 1.44 -9.10
C ASN A 330 8.35 1.99 -7.72
N SER A 331 9.29 2.51 -6.97
CA SER A 331 9.04 2.99 -5.61
C SER A 331 9.78 4.27 -5.25
N VAL A 332 9.11 5.09 -4.45
CA VAL A 332 9.69 6.15 -3.65
C VAL A 332 9.39 5.86 -2.19
N ALA A 333 10.42 5.81 -1.36
CA ALA A 333 10.27 5.67 0.08
C ALA A 333 10.96 6.85 0.79
N VAL A 334 10.21 7.62 1.57
CA VAL A 334 10.72 8.78 2.30
C VAL A 334 10.62 8.54 3.79
N THR A 335 11.72 8.76 4.48
CA THR A 335 11.80 8.68 5.93
C THR A 335 12.39 9.97 6.50
N ASN A 336 11.84 10.44 7.61
CA ASN A 336 12.29 11.62 8.33
C ASN A 336 12.27 11.37 9.85
N ASN A 337 12.86 12.25 10.65
CA ASN A 337 12.92 12.17 12.11
C ASN A 337 13.41 10.79 12.61
N HIS A 338 12.56 10.03 13.28
CA HIS A 338 12.87 8.72 13.85
C HIS A 338 12.28 7.54 13.06
N GLN A 339 11.73 7.81 11.88
CA GLN A 339 11.12 6.77 11.06
C GLN A 339 12.12 5.71 10.60
N GLN A 340 11.63 4.50 10.45
CA GLN A 340 12.38 3.37 9.94
C GLN A 340 11.62 2.71 8.78
N ALA A 341 12.28 2.47 7.67
CA ALA A 341 11.72 1.72 6.56
C ALA A 341 12.68 0.60 6.13
N ASP A 342 12.17 -0.61 5.99
CA ASP A 342 12.83 -1.69 5.26
C ASP A 342 11.85 -2.14 4.18
N THR A 343 12.05 -1.60 2.99
CA THR A 343 11.17 -1.80 1.83
C THR A 343 11.93 -2.47 0.71
N GLY A 344 11.24 -2.81 -0.36
CA GLY A 344 11.89 -3.39 -1.53
C GLY A 344 10.96 -4.28 -2.34
N SER A 345 11.54 -5.23 -3.06
CA SER A 345 10.77 -6.08 -3.95
C SER A 345 11.33 -7.49 -4.07
N LYS A 346 10.51 -8.40 -4.59
CA LYS A 346 10.92 -9.78 -4.94
C LYS A 346 10.47 -10.07 -6.36
N MET A 347 11.42 -10.39 -7.25
CA MET A 347 11.15 -10.83 -8.61
C MET A 347 11.58 -12.28 -8.76
N ILE A 348 10.63 -13.20 -8.96
CA ILE A 348 10.86 -14.63 -9.04
C ILE A 348 10.50 -15.10 -10.44
N HIS A 349 11.51 -15.45 -11.24
CA HIS A 349 11.36 -15.92 -12.61
C HIS A 349 11.25 -17.44 -12.63
N ILE A 350 10.11 -17.95 -13.13
CA ILE A 350 9.78 -19.38 -13.29
C ILE A 350 9.60 -19.74 -14.75
N GLY A 351 8.80 -18.94 -15.48
CA GLY A 351 8.58 -19.09 -16.92
C GLY A 351 9.79 -18.68 -17.75
N LYS A 352 9.79 -19.04 -19.03
CA LYS A 352 10.83 -18.70 -19.99
C LYS A 352 10.63 -17.28 -20.54
N ASN A 353 11.72 -16.63 -20.95
CA ASN A 353 11.72 -15.28 -21.56
C ASN A 353 11.05 -14.21 -20.67
N THR A 354 11.04 -14.40 -19.37
CA THR A 354 10.41 -13.47 -18.42
C THR A 354 11.27 -12.24 -18.21
N LYS A 355 10.62 -11.10 -17.93
CA LYS A 355 11.32 -9.83 -17.72
C LYS A 355 10.91 -9.20 -16.38
N SER A 356 11.87 -8.58 -15.70
CA SER A 356 11.57 -7.75 -14.54
C SER A 356 12.39 -6.46 -14.52
N THR A 357 11.76 -5.39 -14.04
CA THR A 357 12.42 -4.10 -13.85
C THR A 357 12.12 -3.59 -12.44
N ILE A 358 13.16 -3.12 -11.77
CA ILE A 358 13.07 -2.54 -10.43
C ILE A 358 13.70 -1.15 -10.48
N VAL A 359 12.94 -0.12 -10.09
CA VAL A 359 13.44 1.25 -9.88
C VAL A 359 12.99 1.68 -8.48
N SER A 360 13.93 1.83 -7.57
CA SER A 360 13.68 2.21 -6.18
C SER A 360 14.45 3.46 -5.81
N LYS A 361 13.74 4.48 -5.33
CA LYS A 361 14.31 5.76 -4.86
C LYS A 361 14.05 5.88 -3.36
N GLY A 362 15.11 5.85 -2.56
CA GLY A 362 15.05 6.07 -1.11
C GLY A 362 15.47 7.51 -0.76
N ILE A 363 14.77 8.13 0.18
CA ILE A 363 15.13 9.45 0.72
C ILE A 363 15.12 9.37 2.23
N SER A 364 16.21 9.78 2.86
CA SER A 364 16.35 9.78 4.31
C SER A 364 16.71 11.18 4.82
N ALA A 365 16.05 11.60 5.89
CA ALA A 365 16.27 12.89 6.54
C ALA A 365 16.26 12.72 8.08
N GLY A 366 16.70 13.75 8.81
CA GLY A 366 16.73 13.74 10.27
C GLY A 366 17.58 12.60 10.83
N LYS A 367 17.00 11.78 11.70
CA LYS A 367 17.65 10.60 12.33
C LYS A 367 17.06 9.27 11.79
N SER A 368 16.41 9.31 10.65
CA SER A 368 15.71 8.19 10.06
C SER A 368 16.63 7.17 9.39
N ASN A 369 16.11 5.97 9.16
CA ASN A 369 16.79 4.92 8.41
C ASN A 369 15.87 4.40 7.32
N ASN A 370 16.38 4.34 6.07
CA ASN A 370 15.70 3.79 4.93
C ASN A 370 16.51 2.65 4.34
N SER A 371 15.93 1.48 4.26
CA SER A 371 16.58 0.28 3.71
C SER A 371 15.81 -0.22 2.51
N TYR A 372 16.51 -0.51 1.43
CA TYR A 372 16.02 -1.26 0.29
C TYR A 372 16.52 -2.69 0.35
N ARG A 373 15.59 -3.66 0.18
CA ARG A 373 15.92 -5.07 0.11
C ARG A 373 15.34 -5.70 -1.15
N GLY A 374 16.18 -6.16 -2.06
CA GLY A 374 15.78 -6.74 -3.35
C GLY A 374 16.10 -8.22 -3.44
N LEU A 375 15.10 -9.03 -3.80
CA LEU A 375 15.32 -10.44 -4.20
C LEU A 375 15.05 -10.56 -5.69
N VAL A 376 16.06 -11.02 -6.44
CA VAL A 376 15.90 -11.48 -7.83
C VAL A 376 16.30 -12.95 -7.89
N LYS A 377 15.32 -13.82 -8.15
CA LYS A 377 15.56 -15.26 -8.26
C LYS A 377 15.12 -15.76 -9.62
N VAL A 378 16.09 -16.31 -10.37
CA VAL A 378 15.83 -16.95 -11.67
C VAL A 378 15.99 -18.45 -11.51
N LEU A 379 14.91 -19.20 -11.66
CA LEU A 379 14.93 -20.66 -11.52
C LEU A 379 15.64 -21.32 -12.72
N PRO A 380 16.13 -22.57 -12.57
CA PRO A 380 16.84 -23.25 -13.65
C PRO A 380 16.08 -23.35 -14.96
N GLY A 381 14.74 -23.50 -14.90
CA GLY A 381 13.86 -23.58 -16.06
C GLY A 381 13.52 -22.23 -16.71
N ALA A 382 13.77 -21.12 -16.05
CA ALA A 382 13.44 -19.76 -16.52
C ALA A 382 14.51 -19.24 -17.51
N THR A 383 14.66 -19.92 -18.62
CA THR A 383 15.67 -19.57 -19.64
C THR A 383 15.37 -18.25 -20.34
N ASN A 384 16.43 -17.53 -20.74
CA ASN A 384 16.39 -16.23 -21.43
C ASN A 384 15.66 -15.13 -20.64
N SER A 385 15.63 -15.23 -19.33
CA SER A 385 15.03 -14.20 -18.47
C SER A 385 15.97 -13.01 -18.30
N ARG A 386 15.40 -11.84 -18.11
CA ARG A 386 16.15 -10.59 -17.89
C ARG A 386 15.61 -9.85 -16.67
N ASN A 387 16.54 -9.34 -15.87
CA ASN A 387 16.22 -8.39 -14.81
C ASN A 387 17.12 -7.15 -14.95
N PHE A 388 16.53 -5.99 -14.69
CA PHE A 388 17.24 -4.74 -14.43
C PHE A 388 16.79 -4.19 -13.07
N SER A 389 17.72 -3.85 -12.21
CA SER A 389 17.45 -3.28 -10.88
C SER A 389 18.29 -2.02 -10.67
N GLN A 390 17.64 -0.92 -10.36
CA GLN A 390 18.25 0.34 -9.98
C GLN A 390 17.73 0.77 -8.60
N CYS A 391 18.65 0.97 -7.65
CA CYS A 391 18.34 1.30 -6.26
C CYS A 391 19.14 2.51 -5.83
N ASP A 392 18.53 3.68 -5.82
CA ASP A 392 19.21 4.94 -5.48
C ASP A 392 18.74 5.45 -4.12
N SER A 393 19.65 5.97 -3.34
CA SER A 393 19.39 6.59 -2.03
C SER A 393 19.92 8.01 -1.97
N LEU A 394 19.11 8.93 -1.47
CA LEU A 394 19.46 10.32 -1.24
C LEU A 394 19.41 10.63 0.25
N LEU A 395 20.53 11.10 0.80
CA LEU A 395 20.66 11.51 2.20
C LEU A 395 20.55 13.03 2.29
N LEU A 396 19.66 13.51 3.15
CA LEU A 396 19.42 14.95 3.37
C LEU A 396 20.05 15.49 4.66
N SER A 397 20.55 14.60 5.54
CA SER A 397 21.20 14.98 6.80
C SER A 397 22.41 14.08 7.09
N ASP A 398 23.23 14.49 8.07
CA ASP A 398 24.40 13.71 8.51
C ASP A 398 24.06 12.57 9.44
N THR A 399 22.86 12.55 10.01
CA THR A 399 22.42 11.60 11.04
C THR A 399 21.46 10.54 10.53
N CYS A 400 21.00 10.67 9.29
CA CYS A 400 20.16 9.66 8.65
C CYS A 400 20.97 8.53 8.01
N GLY A 401 20.32 7.39 7.76
CA GLY A 401 20.93 6.22 7.15
C GLY A 401 20.20 5.73 5.90
N ALA A 402 20.99 5.16 4.96
CA ALA A 402 20.47 4.41 3.84
C ALA A 402 21.23 3.09 3.70
N HIS A 403 20.49 2.00 3.44
CA HIS A 403 21.03 0.66 3.38
C HIS A 403 20.45 -0.10 2.19
N THR A 404 21.28 -0.88 1.50
CA THR A 404 20.85 -1.68 0.35
C THR A 404 21.27 -3.13 0.55
N PHE A 405 20.32 -4.06 0.46
CA PHE A 405 20.51 -5.49 0.68
C PHE A 405 20.04 -6.28 -0.56
N PRO A 406 20.85 -6.36 -1.62
CA PRO A 406 20.51 -7.16 -2.79
C PRO A 406 20.72 -8.65 -2.51
N TYR A 407 19.80 -9.49 -2.98
CA TYR A 407 19.93 -10.93 -3.03
C TYR A 407 19.61 -11.42 -4.43
N ILE A 408 20.63 -11.95 -5.12
CA ILE A 408 20.52 -12.36 -6.54
C ILE A 408 20.91 -13.82 -6.65
N GLU A 409 19.99 -14.63 -7.21
CA GLU A 409 20.22 -16.06 -7.47
C GLU A 409 19.82 -16.37 -8.91
N VAL A 410 20.79 -16.80 -9.72
CA VAL A 410 20.57 -17.10 -11.14
C VAL A 410 20.86 -18.58 -11.40
N GLY A 411 19.80 -19.36 -11.67
CA GLY A 411 19.84 -20.80 -11.83
C GLY A 411 20.20 -21.32 -13.23
N ASN A 412 20.40 -20.42 -14.23
CA ASN A 412 20.78 -20.84 -15.58
C ASN A 412 21.73 -19.83 -16.25
N LYS A 413 22.36 -20.25 -17.36
CA LYS A 413 23.39 -19.47 -18.05
C LYS A 413 22.84 -18.53 -19.14
N SER A 414 21.56 -18.67 -19.52
CA SER A 414 20.96 -17.90 -20.60
C SER A 414 20.31 -16.59 -20.13
N SER A 415 20.20 -16.39 -18.81
CA SER A 415 19.57 -15.23 -18.23
C SER A 415 20.58 -14.12 -17.89
N VAL A 416 20.13 -12.88 -17.94
CA VAL A 416 20.91 -11.68 -17.65
C VAL A 416 20.27 -10.94 -16.48
N VAL A 417 21.08 -10.62 -15.48
CA VAL A 417 20.67 -9.81 -14.30
C VAL A 417 21.63 -8.66 -14.16
N GLU A 418 21.09 -7.45 -14.17
CA GLU A 418 21.81 -6.20 -14.00
C GLU A 418 21.33 -5.53 -12.71
N HIS A 419 22.28 -5.07 -11.89
CA HIS A 419 21.99 -4.38 -10.63
C HIS A 419 22.88 -3.18 -10.44
N GLU A 420 22.27 -2.02 -10.25
CA GLU A 420 22.95 -0.77 -9.91
C GLU A 420 22.42 -0.25 -8.57
N ALA A 421 23.30 0.26 -7.74
CA ALA A 421 22.96 0.90 -6.48
C ALA A 421 23.81 2.14 -6.28
N THR A 422 23.16 3.27 -5.99
CA THR A 422 23.87 4.52 -5.68
C THR A 422 23.40 5.08 -4.33
N THR A 423 24.30 5.73 -3.63
CA THR A 423 23.96 6.51 -2.44
C THR A 423 24.66 7.84 -2.55
N SER A 424 23.89 8.91 -2.51
CA SER A 424 24.39 10.28 -2.57
C SER A 424 23.85 11.11 -1.39
N LYS A 425 24.65 12.06 -0.95
CA LYS A 425 24.20 13.13 -0.05
C LYS A 425 23.87 14.35 -0.89
N ILE A 426 22.87 15.13 -0.47
CA ILE A 426 22.56 16.40 -1.11
C ILE A 426 23.79 17.32 -1.07
N GLY A 427 24.16 17.88 -2.21
CA GLY A 427 25.37 18.70 -2.34
C GLY A 427 25.15 20.10 -1.80
N GLU A 428 26.04 20.53 -0.88
CA GLU A 428 26.04 21.92 -0.37
C GLU A 428 26.18 22.93 -1.50
N ASP A 429 26.97 22.59 -2.52
CA ASP A 429 27.16 23.45 -3.73
C ASP A 429 25.85 23.62 -4.51
N GLN A 430 25.00 22.62 -4.59
CA GLN A 430 23.71 22.71 -5.26
C GLN A 430 22.75 23.64 -4.49
N ILE A 431 22.72 23.51 -3.17
CA ILE A 431 21.94 24.39 -2.29
C ILE A 431 22.46 25.82 -2.39
N PHE A 432 23.78 25.99 -2.27
CA PHE A 432 24.42 27.29 -2.40
C PHE A 432 24.10 27.97 -3.76
N TYR A 433 24.16 27.22 -4.86
CA TYR A 433 23.81 27.72 -6.19
C TYR A 433 22.35 28.22 -6.27
N CYS A 434 21.41 27.50 -5.64
CA CYS A 434 20.01 27.92 -5.55
C CYS A 434 19.86 29.17 -4.68
N ASN A 435 20.51 29.21 -3.52
CA ASN A 435 20.48 30.37 -2.61
C ASN A 435 21.00 31.66 -3.24
N GLN A 436 22.06 31.57 -4.06
CA GLN A 436 22.59 32.70 -4.81
C GLN A 436 21.59 33.30 -5.83
N ARG A 437 20.53 32.54 -6.16
CA ARG A 437 19.44 32.97 -7.06
C ARG A 437 18.17 33.36 -6.31
N GLY A 438 18.25 33.50 -4.99
CA GLY A 438 17.14 33.91 -4.14
C GLY A 438 16.13 32.78 -3.88
N ILE A 439 16.49 31.49 -4.14
CA ILE A 439 15.71 30.33 -3.80
C ILE A 439 16.15 29.91 -2.39
N ASP A 440 15.23 29.91 -1.43
CA ASP A 440 15.54 29.46 -0.07
C ASP A 440 15.92 27.97 -0.02
N THR A 441 16.58 27.56 1.06
CA THR A 441 17.12 26.20 1.20
C THR A 441 16.03 25.13 1.14
N GLU A 442 14.88 25.33 1.80
CA GLU A 442 13.78 24.35 1.80
C GLU A 442 13.21 24.15 0.39
N LYS A 443 13.02 25.26 -0.34
CA LYS A 443 12.54 25.21 -1.73
C LYS A 443 13.55 24.56 -2.65
N ALA A 444 14.85 24.81 -2.45
CA ALA A 444 15.93 24.18 -3.21
C ALA A 444 15.93 22.66 -3.01
N ILE A 445 15.78 22.18 -1.77
CA ILE A 445 15.68 20.77 -1.43
C ILE A 445 14.43 20.14 -2.07
N GLY A 446 13.27 20.80 -1.97
CA GLY A 446 12.04 20.37 -2.63
C GLY A 446 12.19 20.20 -4.15
N MET A 447 12.90 21.12 -4.81
CA MET A 447 13.19 21.02 -6.25
C MET A 447 14.09 19.83 -6.57
N ILE A 448 15.14 19.58 -5.79
CA ILE A 448 16.06 18.45 -5.96
C ILE A 448 15.31 17.12 -5.75
N VAL A 449 14.54 17.01 -4.69
CA VAL A 449 13.73 15.82 -4.37
C VAL A 449 12.70 15.55 -5.46
N ASN A 450 12.00 16.57 -5.95
CA ASN A 450 11.05 16.42 -7.05
C ASN A 450 11.73 15.92 -8.32
N GLY A 451 12.90 16.45 -8.66
CA GLY A 451 13.71 15.97 -9.78
C GLY A 451 14.12 14.51 -9.62
N TYR A 452 14.58 14.14 -8.42
CA TYR A 452 15.03 12.79 -8.08
C TYR A 452 13.92 11.73 -8.15
N THR A 453 12.70 12.08 -7.75
CA THR A 453 11.55 11.16 -7.69
C THR A 453 10.71 11.14 -8.98
N LYS A 454 10.92 12.09 -9.90
CA LYS A 454 10.10 12.32 -11.09
C LYS A 454 9.85 11.06 -11.93
N GLU A 455 10.85 10.21 -12.10
CA GLU A 455 10.76 8.98 -12.90
C GLU A 455 9.68 8.05 -12.37
N VAL A 456 9.60 7.88 -11.05
CA VAL A 456 8.62 7.02 -10.39
C VAL A 456 7.25 7.71 -10.36
N LEU A 457 7.19 8.99 -10.02
CA LEU A 457 5.93 9.73 -9.94
C LEU A 457 5.20 9.80 -11.28
N ASN A 458 5.93 9.86 -12.40
CA ASN A 458 5.35 9.82 -13.75
C ASN A 458 4.67 8.47 -14.10
N LYS A 459 4.83 7.42 -13.27
CA LYS A 459 4.12 6.15 -13.44
C LYS A 459 2.73 6.15 -12.80
N LEU A 460 2.48 7.10 -11.89
CA LEU A 460 1.17 7.30 -11.26
C LEU A 460 0.21 8.02 -12.24
N PRO A 461 -1.11 7.79 -12.11
CA PRO A 461 -2.10 8.69 -12.70
C PRO A 461 -1.85 10.13 -12.25
N MET A 462 -2.12 11.10 -13.15
CA MET A 462 -1.69 12.50 -12.99
C MET A 462 -2.16 13.13 -11.66
N GLU A 463 -3.37 12.85 -11.24
CA GLU A 463 -3.97 13.40 -10.01
C GLU A 463 -3.24 12.91 -8.77
N PHE A 464 -2.91 11.62 -8.73
CA PHE A 464 -2.16 11.00 -7.65
C PHE A 464 -0.67 11.37 -7.66
N ALA A 465 -0.11 11.65 -8.83
CA ALA A 465 1.25 12.17 -8.93
C ALA A 465 1.37 13.55 -8.27
N VAL A 466 0.38 14.42 -8.44
CA VAL A 466 0.32 15.75 -7.79
C VAL A 466 0.17 15.61 -6.28
N GLU A 467 -0.70 14.71 -5.82
CA GLU A 467 -0.86 14.41 -4.39
C GLU A 467 0.44 13.88 -3.79
N ALA A 468 1.06 12.89 -4.43
CA ALA A 468 2.33 12.33 -4.00
C ALA A 468 3.43 13.39 -3.90
N GLN A 469 3.53 14.30 -4.87
CA GLN A 469 4.50 15.42 -4.82
C GLN A 469 4.29 16.32 -3.61
N LYS A 470 3.02 16.66 -3.28
CA LYS A 470 2.70 17.46 -2.08
C LYS A 470 3.07 16.72 -0.80
N LEU A 471 2.77 15.42 -0.72
CA LEU A 471 3.11 14.59 0.43
C LEU A 471 4.63 14.49 0.65
N LEU A 472 5.41 14.36 -0.42
CA LEU A 472 6.87 14.36 -0.35
C LEU A 472 7.41 15.68 0.23
N GLN A 473 6.86 16.82 -0.20
CA GLN A 473 7.24 18.13 0.33
C GLN A 473 6.94 18.25 1.82
N ILE A 474 5.70 17.95 2.24
CA ILE A 474 5.27 17.99 3.64
C ILE A 474 6.11 17.06 4.51
N SER A 475 6.41 15.86 4.04
CA SER A 475 7.20 14.87 4.80
C SER A 475 8.64 15.32 5.07
N LEU A 476 9.14 16.27 4.30
CA LEU A 476 10.51 16.78 4.41
C LEU A 476 10.60 18.19 5.01
N GLU A 477 9.49 18.84 5.32
CA GLU A 477 9.50 20.15 6.00
C GLU A 477 10.24 20.08 7.34
N GLY A 478 11.08 21.06 7.59
CA GLY A 478 11.90 21.11 8.81
C GLY A 478 12.97 20.03 8.92
N SER A 479 13.26 19.29 7.84
CA SER A 479 14.25 18.20 7.87
C SER A 479 15.70 18.68 7.73
N VAL A 480 15.90 19.96 7.45
CA VAL A 480 17.19 20.61 7.27
C VAL A 480 17.31 21.80 8.20
N GLY A 481 17.99 21.59 9.31
CA GLY A 481 18.33 22.59 10.32
C GLY A 481 19.55 22.12 11.07
#